data_bab27544e8edcc5281301922cb3deb2a
#
_entry.id   bab27544e8edcc5281301922cb3deb2a
#
_cell.length_a   1.000
_cell.length_b   1.000
_cell.length_c   1.000
_cell.angle_alpha   90.00
_cell.angle_beta   90.00
_cell.angle_gamma   90.00
#
_symmetry.space_group_name_H-M   'P 1'
#
loop_
_entity.id
_entity.type
_entity.pdbx_description
1 polymer ?
#
loop_
_entity_poly.entity_id
_entity_poly.type
_entity_poly.pdbx_seq_one_letter_code
_entity_poly.pdbx_strand_id
1 'polypeptide(L)'
;MNNKIKISIITRTCFISLLLYPATLALAQEAEETERNLIAVYWTTLNQKEKEIYLFSYLTQVYETYDALKKEAGYSEVTQWYYDNKAETVFGIFDQLDDTDLSEFIGWVDEYYTHKEFQNNSFMDALVFAFRFQQASGETIWEKYENLKFGKIKPEGE
;
A
#
# COMPACT_ATOMS: atom_id res chain seq x y z
N MET A 1 -5.31 59.10 -31.41
CA MET A 1 -4.04 58.35 -31.47
C MET A 1 -3.79 57.72 -30.12
N ASN A 2 -4.41 56.55 -29.76
CA ASN A 2 -4.05 55.82 -28.49
C ASN A 2 -4.64 54.45 -28.37
N ASN A 3 -5.31 53.88 -29.40
CA ASN A 3 -5.93 52.53 -29.26
C ASN A 3 -5.06 51.37 -29.77
N LYS A 4 -3.92 51.60 -30.41
CA LYS A 4 -3.07 50.53 -30.96
C LYS A 4 -2.08 49.94 -29.94
N ILE A 5 -1.75 50.67 -28.88
CA ILE A 5 -0.76 50.24 -27.88
C ILE A 5 -1.37 49.29 -26.86
N LYS A 6 -2.67 49.43 -26.53
CA LYS A 6 -3.35 48.57 -25.54
C LYS A 6 -3.60 47.12 -26.01
N ILE A 7 -3.81 46.93 -27.31
CA ILE A 7 -4.06 45.57 -27.88
C ILE A 7 -2.77 44.75 -27.91
N SER A 8 -1.62 45.39 -28.10
CA SER A 8 -0.33 44.70 -28.15
C SER A 8 0.13 44.17 -26.79
N ILE A 9 -0.26 44.82 -25.69
CA ILE A 9 0.13 44.39 -24.33
C ILE A 9 -0.73 43.21 -23.87
N ILE A 10 -2.02 43.23 -24.18
CA ILE A 10 -2.94 42.12 -23.78
C ILE A 10 -2.61 40.83 -24.54
N THR A 11 -2.27 40.94 -25.84
CA THR A 11 -1.89 39.74 -26.62
C THR A 11 -0.54 39.17 -26.19
N ARG A 12 0.41 39.95 -25.71
CA ARG A 12 1.69 39.44 -25.21
C ARG A 12 1.59 38.76 -23.85
N THR A 13 0.71 39.26 -22.97
CA THR A 13 0.51 38.64 -21.63
C THR A 13 -0.24 37.33 -21.73
N CYS A 14 -1.21 37.17 -22.64
CA CYS A 14 -1.89 35.89 -22.88
C CYS A 14 -0.97 34.80 -23.48
N PHE A 15 0.01 35.19 -24.34
CA PHE A 15 0.93 34.24 -24.94
C PHE A 15 1.96 33.66 -23.94
N ILE A 16 2.40 34.49 -22.98
CA ILE A 16 3.35 34.04 -21.95
C ILE A 16 2.68 33.09 -20.95
N SER A 17 1.42 33.32 -20.59
CA SER A 17 0.68 32.40 -19.70
C SER A 17 0.36 31.05 -20.36
N LEU A 18 0.21 30.98 -21.69
CA LEU A 18 -0.05 29.74 -22.40
C LEU A 18 1.21 28.87 -22.55
N LEU A 19 2.41 29.44 -22.51
CA LEU A 19 3.68 28.70 -22.59
C LEU A 19 4.16 28.16 -21.23
N LEU A 20 3.67 28.70 -20.11
CA LEU A 20 4.01 28.22 -18.77
C LEU A 20 3.13 27.04 -18.32
N TYR A 21 1.95 26.84 -18.91
CA TYR A 21 1.03 25.78 -18.55
C TYR A 21 1.57 24.34 -18.81
N PRO A 22 2.24 24.03 -19.94
CA PRO A 22 2.78 22.69 -20.16
C PRO A 22 3.97 22.37 -19.26
N ALA A 23 4.76 23.38 -18.84
CA ALA A 23 5.90 23.14 -17.95
C ALA A 23 5.47 22.78 -16.52
N THR A 24 4.39 23.34 -16.01
CA THR A 24 3.85 22.99 -14.68
C THR A 24 3.17 21.64 -14.68
N LEU A 25 2.54 21.23 -15.78
CA LEU A 25 1.98 19.88 -15.94
C LEU A 25 3.07 18.81 -16.03
N ALA A 26 4.17 19.09 -16.74
CA ALA A 26 5.31 18.17 -16.82
C ALA A 26 6.00 17.98 -15.46
N LEU A 27 6.18 19.07 -14.69
CA LEU A 27 6.75 19.00 -13.34
C LEU A 27 5.82 18.30 -12.34
N ALA A 28 4.50 18.40 -12.51
CA ALA A 28 3.53 17.68 -11.69
C ALA A 28 3.53 16.17 -12.03
N GLN A 29 3.67 15.80 -13.30
CA GLN A 29 3.82 14.41 -13.72
C GLN A 29 5.14 13.78 -13.25
N GLU A 30 6.26 14.51 -13.31
CA GLU A 30 7.53 14.04 -12.74
C GLU A 30 7.48 13.89 -11.22
N ALA A 31 6.70 14.74 -10.51
CA ALA A 31 6.49 14.60 -9.08
C ALA A 31 5.62 13.37 -8.72
N GLU A 32 4.61 13.03 -9.53
CA GLU A 32 3.82 11.80 -9.35
C GLU A 32 4.65 10.53 -9.67
N GLU A 33 5.55 10.55 -10.64
CA GLU A 33 6.46 9.43 -10.88
C GLU A 33 7.50 9.24 -9.77
N THR A 34 7.78 10.25 -8.96
CA THR A 34 8.79 10.18 -7.88
C THR A 34 8.21 9.68 -6.56
N GLU A 35 6.90 9.58 -6.40
CA GLU A 35 6.23 8.95 -5.25
C GLU A 35 6.03 7.43 -5.45
N ARG A 36 6.98 6.75 -6.10
CA ARG A 36 7.00 5.29 -6.02
C ARG A 36 7.10 4.91 -4.55
N ASN A 37 6.24 4.02 -4.11
CA ASN A 37 6.30 3.54 -2.74
C ASN A 37 7.69 2.91 -2.49
N LEU A 38 8.56 3.67 -1.83
CA LEU A 38 9.94 3.27 -1.52
C LEU A 38 9.98 1.91 -0.81
N ILE A 39 8.92 1.56 -0.09
CA ILE A 39 8.81 0.29 0.63
C ILE A 39 8.66 -0.88 -0.36
N ALA A 40 7.82 -0.75 -1.39
CA ALA A 40 7.68 -1.77 -2.43
C ALA A 40 8.99 -1.99 -3.19
N VAL A 41 9.65 -0.89 -3.57
CA VAL A 41 10.97 -0.95 -4.23
C VAL A 41 12.00 -1.62 -3.32
N TYR A 42 12.07 -1.24 -2.05
CA TYR A 42 13.00 -1.83 -1.08
C TYR A 42 12.71 -3.32 -0.88
N TRP A 43 11.44 -3.71 -0.68
CA TRP A 43 11.03 -5.10 -0.51
C TRP A 43 11.51 -6.00 -1.65
N THR A 44 11.41 -5.56 -2.90
CA THR A 44 11.85 -6.35 -4.06
C THR A 44 13.36 -6.52 -4.16
N THR A 45 14.16 -5.73 -3.43
CA THR A 45 15.62 -5.86 -3.37
C THR A 45 16.11 -6.84 -2.31
N LEU A 46 15.25 -7.19 -1.34
CA LEU A 46 15.60 -8.06 -0.22
C LEU A 46 15.65 -9.53 -0.66
N ASN A 47 16.61 -10.28 -0.12
CA ASN A 47 16.60 -11.73 -0.19
C ASN A 47 15.58 -12.32 0.80
N GLN A 48 15.32 -13.64 0.71
CA GLN A 48 14.33 -14.34 1.54
C GLN A 48 14.52 -14.08 3.05
N LYS A 49 15.74 -14.21 3.54
CA LYS A 49 16.04 -14.01 4.96
C LYS A 49 15.84 -12.57 5.42
N GLU A 50 16.18 -11.60 4.57
CA GLU A 50 15.95 -10.19 4.83
C GLU A 50 14.45 -9.86 4.84
N LYS A 51 13.67 -10.46 3.95
CA LYS A 51 12.21 -10.34 3.92
C LYS A 51 11.56 -10.88 5.19
N GLU A 52 12.00 -12.05 5.69
CA GLU A 52 11.54 -12.61 6.97
C GLU A 52 11.78 -11.63 8.12
N ILE A 53 13.00 -11.09 8.22
CA ILE A 53 13.36 -10.13 9.26
C ILE A 53 12.53 -8.86 9.13
N TYR A 54 12.39 -8.33 7.92
CA TYR A 54 11.63 -7.11 7.66
C TYR A 54 10.16 -7.29 8.02
N LEU A 55 9.54 -8.36 7.55
CA LEU A 55 8.16 -8.71 7.85
C LEU A 55 7.91 -8.84 9.35
N PHE A 56 8.70 -9.66 10.03
CA PHE A 56 8.56 -9.88 11.47
C PHE A 56 8.76 -8.58 12.27
N SER A 57 9.74 -7.75 11.89
CA SER A 57 9.96 -6.45 12.52
C SER A 57 8.78 -5.50 12.33
N TYR A 58 8.18 -5.49 11.13
CA TYR A 58 7.01 -4.67 10.86
C TYR A 58 5.79 -5.13 11.68
N LEU A 59 5.50 -6.43 11.72
CA LEU A 59 4.42 -7.00 12.51
C LEU A 59 4.59 -6.68 14.01
N THR A 60 5.80 -6.87 14.54
CA THR A 60 6.12 -6.56 15.94
C THR A 60 5.93 -5.07 16.23
N GLN A 61 6.38 -4.18 15.34
CA GLN A 61 6.20 -2.74 15.52
C GLN A 61 4.72 -2.34 15.56
N VAL A 62 3.88 -2.92 14.69
CA VAL A 62 2.43 -2.64 14.71
C VAL A 62 1.81 -3.12 16.01
N TYR A 63 2.16 -4.32 16.46
CA TYR A 63 1.71 -4.87 17.74
C TYR A 63 2.09 -3.98 18.93
N GLU A 64 3.37 -3.62 19.05
CA GLU A 64 3.88 -2.78 20.12
C GLU A 64 3.26 -1.37 20.12
N THR A 65 3.04 -0.80 18.93
CA THR A 65 2.37 0.50 18.78
C THR A 65 0.93 0.45 19.28
N TYR A 66 0.19 -0.61 18.95
CA TYR A 66 -1.16 -0.80 19.46
C TYR A 66 -1.19 -0.94 20.97
N ASP A 67 -0.29 -1.76 21.54
CA ASP A 67 -0.21 -1.95 22.99
C ASP A 67 0.13 -0.63 23.71
N ALA A 68 1.06 0.15 23.17
CA ALA A 68 1.38 1.48 23.68
C ALA A 68 0.20 2.44 23.62
N LEU A 69 -0.51 2.52 22.51
CA LEU A 69 -1.72 3.34 22.36
C LEU A 69 -2.81 2.95 23.37
N LYS A 70 -3.05 1.64 23.52
CA LYS A 70 -4.01 1.12 24.48
C LYS A 70 -3.64 1.46 25.92
N LYS A 71 -2.36 1.41 26.25
CA LYS A 71 -1.83 1.71 27.58
C LYS A 71 -1.93 3.21 27.91
N GLU A 72 -1.59 4.09 26.96
CA GLU A 72 -1.49 5.53 27.18
C GLU A 72 -2.84 6.25 26.98
N ALA A 73 -3.65 5.80 26.03
CA ALA A 73 -4.90 6.44 25.61
C ALA A 73 -6.16 5.59 25.83
N GLY A 74 -6.01 4.38 26.37
CA GLY A 74 -7.11 3.43 26.52
C GLY A 74 -7.76 3.07 25.17
N TYR A 75 -9.07 2.82 25.19
CA TYR A 75 -9.87 2.55 23.97
C TYR A 75 -10.40 3.85 23.33
N SER A 76 -9.49 4.80 23.08
CA SER A 76 -9.81 6.06 22.39
C SER A 76 -10.13 5.83 20.92
N GLU A 77 -10.69 6.86 20.25
CA GLU A 77 -10.95 6.82 18.79
C GLU A 77 -9.67 6.53 17.98
N VAL A 78 -8.52 7.07 18.41
CA VAL A 78 -7.22 6.82 17.76
C VAL A 78 -6.79 5.38 17.94
N THR A 79 -6.95 4.81 19.14
CA THR A 79 -6.64 3.41 19.43
C THR A 79 -7.51 2.47 18.61
N GLN A 80 -8.81 2.77 18.53
CA GLN A 80 -9.76 1.99 17.74
C GLN A 80 -9.43 2.09 16.25
N TRP A 81 -9.18 3.30 15.74
CA TRP A 81 -8.77 3.49 14.35
C TRP A 81 -7.50 2.68 14.01
N TYR A 82 -6.50 2.69 14.91
CA TYR A 82 -5.26 1.96 14.70
C TYR A 82 -5.50 0.45 14.71
N TYR A 83 -6.38 -0.03 15.58
CA TYR A 83 -6.79 -1.42 15.61
C TYR A 83 -7.43 -1.83 14.28
N ASP A 84 -8.48 -1.16 13.87
CA ASP A 84 -9.27 -1.48 12.68
C ASP A 84 -8.45 -1.41 11.36
N ASN A 85 -7.47 -0.50 11.32
CA ASN A 85 -6.70 -0.26 10.09
C ASN A 85 -5.32 -0.94 10.05
N LYS A 86 -4.82 -1.46 11.18
CA LYS A 86 -3.48 -2.03 11.28
C LYS A 86 -3.41 -3.29 12.13
N ALA A 87 -3.79 -3.19 13.40
CA ALA A 87 -3.49 -4.23 14.38
C ALA A 87 -4.33 -5.50 14.20
N GLU A 88 -5.59 -5.39 13.81
CA GLU A 88 -6.48 -6.54 13.59
C GLU A 88 -5.87 -7.54 12.58
N THR A 89 -5.43 -7.03 11.41
CA THR A 89 -4.77 -7.88 10.41
C THR A 89 -3.48 -8.49 10.95
N VAL A 90 -2.67 -7.72 11.69
CA VAL A 90 -1.41 -8.19 12.26
C VAL A 90 -1.64 -9.28 13.30
N PHE A 91 -2.67 -9.15 14.13
CA PHE A 91 -3.04 -10.21 15.08
C PHE A 91 -3.49 -11.48 14.36
N GLY A 92 -4.33 -11.34 13.33
CA GLY A 92 -4.72 -12.48 12.50
C GLY A 92 -3.53 -13.18 11.82
N ILE A 93 -2.52 -12.42 11.39
CA ILE A 93 -1.28 -13.00 10.84
C ILE A 93 -0.51 -13.76 11.92
N PHE A 94 -0.33 -13.18 13.13
CA PHE A 94 0.36 -13.87 14.23
C PHE A 94 -0.34 -15.14 14.64
N ASP A 95 -1.66 -15.16 14.70
CA ASP A 95 -2.44 -16.35 15.06
C ASP A 95 -2.26 -17.50 14.04
N GLN A 96 -1.91 -17.16 12.79
CA GLN A 96 -1.71 -18.13 11.72
C GLN A 96 -0.25 -18.53 11.48
N LEU A 97 0.72 -17.79 12.02
CA LEU A 97 2.14 -18.07 11.79
C LEU A 97 2.60 -19.39 12.41
N ASP A 98 1.91 -19.92 13.42
CA ASP A 98 2.21 -21.22 14.00
C ASP A 98 1.85 -22.38 13.05
N ASP A 99 0.88 -22.17 12.13
CA ASP A 99 0.37 -23.16 11.18
C ASP A 99 0.89 -22.98 9.76
N THR A 100 1.49 -21.83 9.47
CA THR A 100 1.93 -21.46 8.11
C THR A 100 3.42 -21.15 8.07
N ASP A 101 4.11 -21.68 7.06
CA ASP A 101 5.47 -21.31 6.77
C ASP A 101 5.54 -19.82 6.39
N LEU A 102 6.35 -19.07 7.13
CA LEU A 102 6.60 -17.64 6.88
C LEU A 102 7.05 -17.38 5.43
N SER A 103 7.73 -18.35 4.83
CA SER A 103 8.17 -18.28 3.43
C SER A 103 7.00 -18.27 2.45
N GLU A 104 5.92 -19.01 2.75
CA GLU A 104 4.71 -19.01 1.94
C GLU A 104 4.00 -17.65 2.01
N PHE A 105 3.86 -17.09 3.22
CA PHE A 105 3.27 -15.76 3.40
C PHE A 105 4.05 -14.67 2.67
N ILE A 106 5.39 -14.72 2.72
CA ILE A 106 6.26 -13.82 1.96
C ILE A 106 6.02 -13.96 0.46
N GLY A 107 5.81 -15.19 -0.01
CA GLY A 107 5.47 -15.45 -1.41
C GLY A 107 4.20 -14.71 -1.86
N TRP A 108 3.17 -14.60 -1.02
CA TRP A 108 1.97 -13.83 -1.33
C TRP A 108 2.21 -12.31 -1.36
N VAL A 109 3.09 -11.80 -0.49
CA VAL A 109 3.51 -10.39 -0.53
C VAL A 109 4.31 -10.11 -1.80
N ASP A 110 5.19 -11.03 -2.22
CA ASP A 110 5.92 -10.93 -3.47
C ASP A 110 4.97 -10.91 -4.66
N GLU A 111 3.99 -11.82 -4.70
CA GLU A 111 2.97 -11.86 -5.74
C GLU A 111 2.23 -10.53 -5.85
N TYR A 112 1.83 -9.93 -4.71
CA TYR A 112 1.18 -8.62 -4.71
C TYR A 112 1.99 -7.56 -5.46
N TYR A 113 3.28 -7.47 -5.21
CA TYR A 113 4.13 -6.45 -5.83
C TYR A 113 4.60 -6.79 -7.25
N THR A 114 4.30 -8.00 -7.78
CA THR A 114 4.48 -8.28 -9.22
C THR A 114 3.49 -7.50 -10.08
N HIS A 115 2.34 -7.14 -9.54
CA HIS A 115 1.29 -6.39 -10.21
C HIS A 115 1.61 -4.90 -10.23
N LYS A 116 1.72 -4.32 -11.42
CA LYS A 116 2.09 -2.91 -11.61
C LYS A 116 1.15 -1.92 -10.90
N GLU A 117 -0.14 -2.23 -10.90
CA GLU A 117 -1.19 -1.45 -10.25
C GLU A 117 -1.06 -1.40 -8.73
N PHE A 118 -0.35 -2.35 -8.11
CA PHE A 118 -0.19 -2.43 -6.66
C PHE A 118 1.16 -1.92 -6.17
N GLN A 119 2.11 -1.64 -7.06
CA GLN A 119 3.47 -1.21 -6.68
C GLN A 119 3.51 0.10 -5.90
N ASN A 120 2.48 0.95 -6.01
CA ASN A 120 2.37 2.20 -5.27
C ASN A 120 1.57 2.05 -3.96
N ASN A 121 1.00 0.89 -3.68
CA ASN A 121 0.23 0.64 -2.47
C ASN A 121 1.14 0.45 -1.25
N SER A 122 0.58 0.66 -0.07
CA SER A 122 1.33 0.52 1.18
C SER A 122 1.71 -0.94 1.46
N PHE A 123 2.73 -1.15 2.31
CA PHE A 123 3.10 -2.50 2.76
C PHE A 123 1.96 -3.17 3.52
N MET A 124 1.15 -2.39 4.25
CA MET A 124 -0.04 -2.91 4.93
C MET A 124 -1.08 -3.45 3.94
N ASP A 125 -1.27 -2.82 2.78
CA ASP A 125 -2.18 -3.35 1.75
C ASP A 125 -1.69 -4.69 1.21
N ALA A 126 -0.38 -4.86 1.04
CA ALA A 126 0.22 -6.13 0.66
C ALA A 126 0.02 -7.21 1.74
N LEU A 127 0.13 -6.86 3.04
CA LEU A 127 -0.14 -7.78 4.14
C LEU A 127 -1.61 -8.19 4.21
N VAL A 128 -2.54 -7.23 4.05
CA VAL A 128 -3.98 -7.52 3.98
C VAL A 128 -4.30 -8.45 2.82
N PHE A 129 -3.69 -8.22 1.66
CA PHE A 129 -3.84 -9.10 0.50
C PHE A 129 -3.33 -10.52 0.81
N ALA A 130 -2.08 -10.64 1.29
CA ALA A 130 -1.46 -11.92 1.62
C ALA A 130 -2.28 -12.70 2.65
N PHE A 131 -2.75 -12.03 3.70
CA PHE A 131 -3.58 -12.63 4.74
C PHE A 131 -4.91 -13.16 4.19
N ARG A 132 -5.63 -12.35 3.41
CA ARG A 132 -6.88 -12.79 2.77
C ARG A 132 -6.66 -13.89 1.74
N PHE A 133 -5.56 -13.82 1.02
CA PHE A 133 -5.23 -14.80 0.00
C PHE A 133 -4.90 -16.17 0.62
N GLN A 134 -4.23 -16.16 1.77
CA GLN A 134 -3.97 -17.36 2.55
C GLN A 134 -5.26 -18.02 3.07
N GLN A 135 -6.23 -17.20 3.52
CA GLN A 135 -7.53 -17.67 3.99
C GLN A 135 -8.46 -18.13 2.86
N ALA A 136 -8.21 -17.69 1.62
CA ALA A 136 -9.06 -18.07 0.49
C ALA A 136 -8.99 -19.57 0.22
N SER A 137 -10.16 -20.20 0.06
CA SER A 137 -10.24 -21.59 -0.37
C SER A 137 -9.79 -21.74 -1.82
N GLY A 138 -9.13 -22.87 -2.13
CA GLY A 138 -8.64 -23.21 -3.47
C GLY A 138 -7.27 -23.86 -3.42
N GLU A 139 -7.01 -24.82 -4.34
CA GLU A 139 -5.72 -25.50 -4.45
C GLU A 139 -4.74 -24.74 -5.35
N THR A 140 -5.27 -23.90 -6.24
CA THR A 140 -4.46 -23.12 -7.19
C THR A 140 -4.57 -21.63 -6.90
N ILE A 141 -3.54 -20.87 -7.32
CA ILE A 141 -3.55 -19.39 -7.25
C ILE A 141 -4.80 -18.80 -7.91
N TRP A 142 -5.19 -19.34 -9.06
CA TRP A 142 -6.37 -18.89 -9.79
C TRP A 142 -7.66 -19.12 -9.01
N GLU A 143 -7.84 -20.28 -8.41
CA GLU A 143 -9.01 -20.60 -7.58
C GLU A 143 -9.08 -19.68 -6.35
N LYS A 144 -7.96 -19.42 -5.70
CA LYS A 144 -7.88 -18.47 -4.59
C LYS A 144 -8.29 -17.06 -5.01
N TYR A 145 -7.81 -16.58 -6.16
CA TYR A 145 -8.21 -15.28 -6.71
C TYR A 145 -9.73 -15.19 -7.00
N GLU A 146 -10.29 -16.19 -7.64
CA GLU A 146 -11.72 -16.25 -7.91
C GLU A 146 -12.54 -16.29 -6.61
N ASN A 147 -12.10 -17.06 -5.62
CA ASN A 147 -12.77 -17.18 -4.34
C ASN A 147 -12.70 -15.89 -3.52
N LEU A 148 -11.56 -15.17 -3.55
CA LEU A 148 -11.46 -13.82 -2.97
C LEU A 148 -12.42 -12.83 -3.62
N LYS A 149 -12.50 -12.83 -4.96
CA LYS A 149 -13.37 -11.96 -5.73
C LYS A 149 -14.86 -12.17 -5.39
N PHE A 150 -15.24 -13.40 -5.09
CA PHE A 150 -16.62 -13.76 -4.73
C PHE A 150 -16.87 -13.86 -3.22
N GLY A 151 -15.88 -13.48 -2.38
CA GLY A 151 -16.01 -13.50 -0.93
C GLY A 151 -16.10 -14.89 -0.30
N LYS A 152 -15.59 -15.92 -0.99
CA LYS A 152 -15.54 -17.29 -0.48
C LYS A 152 -14.29 -17.46 0.35
N ILE A 153 -14.45 -17.45 1.67
CA ILE A 153 -13.39 -17.72 2.64
C ILE A 153 -13.42 -19.22 2.97
N LYS A 154 -12.25 -19.80 3.28
CA LYS A 154 -12.14 -21.19 3.74
C LYS A 154 -13.01 -21.38 4.99
N PRO A 155 -13.89 -22.41 5.04
CA PRO A 155 -14.65 -22.68 6.26
C PRO A 155 -13.68 -23.03 7.40
N GLU A 156 -13.89 -22.39 8.55
CA GLU A 156 -13.13 -22.72 9.76
C GLU A 156 -13.37 -24.20 10.11
N GLY A 157 -12.32 -25.03 10.06
CA GLY A 157 -12.35 -26.39 10.62
C GLY A 157 -12.15 -27.57 9.66
N GLU A 158 -11.53 -27.38 8.47
CA GLU A 158 -10.98 -28.52 7.70
C GLU A 158 -9.46 -28.58 7.73
#